data_ce329632012aa75ff2254ae2a6e1bbc6
#
_entry.id   ce329632012aa75ff2254ae2a6e1bbc6
#
_cell.length_a   1.000
_cell.length_b   1.000
_cell.length_c   1.000
_cell.angle_alpha   90.00
_cell.angle_beta   90.00
_cell.angle_gamma   90.00
#
_symmetry.space_group_name_H-M   'P 1'
#
loop_
_entity.id
_entity.type
_entity.pdbx_description
1 polymer ?
#
loop_
_entity_poly.entity_id
_entity_poly.type
_entity_poly.pdbx_seq_one_letter_code
_entity_poly.pdbx_strand_id
1 'polypeptide(L)'
;MINSSCVYSQITPEEISVPNHAPLAPEVAALAKYKEVPVNMYTGVPNVSIPIYTVKTGNIELPISLSYHAGGHRVEEIATWVGLGWSLNAGGTIYRQTRQLPDDAPAGYIHTARTIVEWENTATYSGRRVLEQNAKRGHQDYEPDNFQFNFLDYKGSFYFNQNRSTQKPYGELIQFPISDIKIDYTLNPSGMFDYWKITTPDGTKYFFNSQCGDFLSSSFSYYGDTSGSLPIPTVGHLENSIPHNTSWRLSKIETNSGELIEFEYEAYSYTNNCIPSGESTSISNNSVSVNNSFTINLSSGTNYRLKKLVLKTGM
;
A
#
# COMPACT_ATOMS: atom_id res chain seq x y z
N MET A 1 -56.99 37.10 -47.10
CA MET A 1 -56.86 35.93 -46.20
C MET A 1 -55.98 34.93 -46.93
N ILE A 2 -54.73 34.80 -46.46
CA ILE A 2 -53.73 33.90 -47.03
C ILE A 2 -53.66 32.75 -46.08
N ASN A 3 -54.12 31.56 -46.58
CA ASN A 3 -54.08 30.34 -45.80
C ASN A 3 -52.72 29.71 -45.97
N SER A 4 -51.90 29.69 -44.89
CA SER A 4 -50.60 29.09 -44.86
C SER A 4 -50.77 27.60 -44.34
N SER A 5 -50.66 26.67 -45.26
CA SER A 5 -50.66 25.21 -44.91
C SER A 5 -49.23 24.78 -44.55
N CYS A 6 -48.99 24.49 -43.29
CA CYS A 6 -47.77 23.83 -42.88
C CYS A 6 -47.78 22.36 -43.31
N VAL A 7 -46.88 21.99 -44.21
CA VAL A 7 -46.64 20.59 -44.59
C VAL A 7 -45.62 20.02 -43.60
N TYR A 8 -46.05 19.12 -42.74
CA TYR A 8 -45.15 18.30 -41.92
C TYR A 8 -44.67 17.13 -42.78
N SER A 9 -43.37 17.15 -43.08
CA SER A 9 -42.70 15.96 -43.63
C SER A 9 -42.49 14.99 -42.50
N GLN A 10 -43.23 13.88 -42.52
CA GLN A 10 -42.94 12.74 -41.67
C GLN A 10 -41.81 11.96 -42.31
N ILE A 11 -40.62 12.04 -41.72
CA ILE A 11 -39.52 11.13 -42.02
C ILE A 11 -39.83 9.84 -41.29
N THR A 12 -40.28 8.81 -41.99
CA THR A 12 -40.35 7.45 -41.49
C THR A 12 -38.90 6.98 -41.26
N PRO A 13 -38.54 6.46 -40.10
CA PRO A 13 -37.24 5.84 -39.94
C PRO A 13 -37.15 4.63 -40.86
N GLU A 14 -36.36 4.71 -41.92
CA GLU A 14 -35.94 3.48 -42.62
C GLU A 14 -35.16 2.62 -41.59
N GLU A 15 -35.69 1.42 -41.34
CA GLU A 15 -34.95 0.40 -40.63
C GLU A 15 -33.63 0.18 -41.38
N ILE A 16 -32.54 0.64 -40.79
CA ILE A 16 -31.21 0.30 -41.27
C ILE A 16 -31.04 -1.21 -41.03
N SER A 17 -31.37 -1.99 -42.02
CA SER A 17 -31.04 -3.40 -42.04
C SER A 17 -29.53 -3.56 -42.01
N VAL A 18 -29.00 -3.82 -40.83
CA VAL A 18 -27.58 -4.19 -40.67
C VAL A 18 -27.37 -5.51 -41.42
N PRO A 19 -26.50 -5.57 -42.43
CA PRO A 19 -26.25 -6.80 -43.16
C PRO A 19 -25.84 -7.89 -42.19
N ASN A 20 -26.55 -9.02 -42.26
CA ASN A 20 -26.23 -10.20 -41.46
C ASN A 20 -24.88 -10.75 -41.94
N HIS A 21 -23.80 -10.29 -41.27
CA HIS A 21 -22.47 -10.79 -41.57
C HIS A 21 -22.39 -12.28 -41.21
N ALA A 22 -21.76 -13.03 -42.07
CA ALA A 22 -21.51 -14.47 -41.85
C ALA A 22 -20.95 -14.69 -40.42
N PRO A 23 -21.34 -15.82 -39.79
CA PRO A 23 -20.89 -16.07 -38.43
C PRO A 23 -19.35 -15.98 -38.37
N LEU A 24 -18.86 -15.16 -37.45
CA LEU A 24 -17.44 -15.01 -37.19
C LEU A 24 -16.85 -16.41 -36.90
N ALA A 25 -15.68 -16.68 -37.47
CA ALA A 25 -14.95 -17.90 -37.13
C ALA A 25 -14.83 -18.06 -35.62
N PRO A 26 -14.91 -19.29 -35.06
CA PRO A 26 -14.87 -19.52 -33.61
C PRO A 26 -13.75 -18.79 -32.87
N GLU A 27 -12.61 -18.63 -33.53
CA GLU A 27 -11.45 -17.90 -32.99
C GLU A 27 -11.71 -16.38 -32.88
N VAL A 28 -12.43 -15.79 -33.83
CA VAL A 28 -12.80 -14.36 -33.80
C VAL A 28 -13.93 -14.11 -32.81
N ALA A 29 -14.88 -15.06 -32.66
CA ALA A 29 -15.89 -14.99 -31.60
C ALA A 29 -15.28 -15.15 -30.19
N ALA A 30 -14.21 -15.92 -30.06
CA ALA A 30 -13.45 -16.02 -28.82
C ALA A 30 -12.72 -14.71 -28.47
N LEU A 31 -12.20 -13.98 -29.45
CA LEU A 31 -11.62 -12.66 -29.26
C LEU A 31 -12.63 -11.64 -28.71
N ALA A 32 -13.91 -11.73 -29.10
CA ALA A 32 -14.96 -10.86 -28.56
C ALA A 32 -15.28 -11.17 -27.08
N LYS A 33 -15.08 -12.40 -26.62
CA LYS A 33 -15.22 -12.77 -25.21
C LYS A 33 -14.16 -12.15 -24.29
N TYR A 34 -12.97 -11.83 -24.80
CA TYR A 34 -11.94 -11.10 -24.06
C TYR A 34 -12.25 -9.60 -23.91
N LYS A 35 -13.34 -9.11 -24.48
CA LYS A 35 -13.72 -7.70 -24.45
C LYS A 35 -14.61 -7.34 -23.26
N GLU A 36 -15.14 -8.30 -22.54
CA GLU A 36 -15.86 -8.06 -21.30
C GLU A 36 -14.88 -8.01 -20.13
N VAL A 37 -14.40 -6.80 -19.84
CA VAL A 37 -13.63 -6.55 -18.62
C VAL A 37 -14.64 -6.42 -17.48
N PRO A 38 -14.60 -7.31 -16.46
CA PRO A 38 -15.51 -7.23 -15.34
C PRO A 38 -15.30 -5.92 -14.59
N VAL A 39 -16.39 -5.20 -14.36
CA VAL A 39 -16.39 -3.93 -13.63
C VAL A 39 -16.87 -4.18 -12.21
N ASN A 40 -16.15 -3.67 -11.24
CA ASN A 40 -16.60 -3.65 -9.86
C ASN A 40 -17.82 -2.72 -9.73
N MET A 41 -19.00 -3.29 -9.47
CA MET A 41 -20.26 -2.53 -9.43
C MET A 41 -20.31 -1.46 -8.32
N TYR A 42 -19.48 -1.60 -7.28
CA TYR A 42 -19.41 -0.63 -6.19
C TYR A 42 -18.53 0.57 -6.52
N THR A 43 -17.39 0.34 -7.16
CA THR A 43 -16.40 1.41 -7.46
C THR A 43 -16.46 1.90 -8.90
N GLY A 44 -17.12 1.16 -9.80
CA GLY A 44 -17.12 1.45 -11.25
C GLY A 44 -15.76 1.19 -11.92
N VAL A 45 -14.77 0.66 -11.19
CA VAL A 45 -13.43 0.41 -11.72
C VAL A 45 -13.36 -0.96 -12.37
N PRO A 46 -12.90 -1.05 -13.64
CA PRO A 46 -12.71 -2.32 -14.31
C PRO A 46 -11.57 -3.11 -13.67
N ASN A 47 -11.78 -4.42 -13.51
CA ASN A 47 -10.79 -5.34 -13.02
C ASN A 47 -10.01 -5.93 -14.21
N VAL A 48 -8.83 -5.36 -14.48
CA VAL A 48 -7.94 -5.82 -15.55
C VAL A 48 -6.86 -6.70 -14.94
N SER A 49 -6.89 -8.00 -15.26
CA SER A 49 -5.88 -8.97 -14.80
C SER A 49 -5.40 -9.81 -15.97
N ILE A 50 -4.10 -9.97 -16.09
CA ILE A 50 -3.43 -10.80 -17.08
C ILE A 50 -2.77 -11.97 -16.35
N PRO A 51 -3.31 -13.19 -16.44
CA PRO A 51 -2.63 -14.37 -15.90
C PRO A 51 -1.38 -14.67 -16.71
N ILE A 52 -0.25 -14.87 -16.03
CA ILE A 52 1.03 -15.22 -16.65
C ILE A 52 1.26 -16.73 -16.54
N TYR A 53 1.23 -17.23 -15.31
CA TYR A 53 1.53 -18.62 -15.01
C TYR A 53 0.97 -19.02 -13.64
N THR A 54 0.66 -20.29 -13.44
CA THR A 54 0.32 -20.84 -12.12
C THR A 54 1.36 -21.88 -11.73
N VAL A 55 2.11 -21.60 -10.69
CA VAL A 55 3.06 -22.56 -10.10
C VAL A 55 2.25 -23.55 -9.26
N LYS A 56 2.42 -24.83 -9.55
CA LYS A 56 1.78 -25.93 -8.81
C LYS A 56 2.84 -26.79 -8.15
N THR A 57 2.72 -26.96 -6.86
CA THR A 57 3.57 -27.89 -6.09
C THR A 57 2.77 -28.46 -4.92
N GLY A 58 2.65 -29.79 -4.89
CA GLY A 58 1.78 -30.46 -3.93
C GLY A 58 0.38 -29.89 -3.93
N ASN A 59 -0.06 -29.42 -2.79
CA ASN A 59 -1.40 -28.82 -2.60
C ASN A 59 -1.43 -27.30 -2.80
N ILE A 60 -0.30 -26.68 -3.16
CA ILE A 60 -0.25 -25.23 -3.36
C ILE A 60 -0.35 -24.90 -4.85
N GLU A 61 -1.29 -24.01 -5.17
CA GLU A 61 -1.39 -23.33 -6.44
C GLU A 61 -1.07 -21.85 -6.23
N LEU A 62 0.04 -21.39 -6.80
CA LEU A 62 0.46 -19.99 -6.75
C LEU A 62 0.22 -19.35 -8.11
N PRO A 63 -0.86 -18.58 -8.28
CA PRO A 63 -1.11 -17.84 -9.51
C PRO A 63 -0.16 -16.64 -9.61
N ILE A 64 0.46 -16.47 -10.78
CA ILE A 64 1.25 -15.31 -11.13
C ILE A 64 0.48 -14.51 -12.16
N SER A 65 0.16 -13.26 -11.86
CA SER A 65 -0.62 -12.40 -12.73
C SER A 65 -0.18 -10.95 -12.63
N LEU A 66 -0.44 -10.19 -13.70
CA LEU A 66 -0.38 -8.73 -13.67
C LEU A 66 -1.80 -8.20 -13.46
N SER A 67 -1.95 -7.23 -12.58
CA SER A 67 -3.19 -6.48 -12.41
C SER A 67 -2.97 -5.01 -12.71
N TYR A 68 -3.96 -4.39 -13.35
CA TYR A 68 -3.94 -2.97 -13.66
C TYR A 68 -5.03 -2.24 -12.85
N HIS A 69 -4.64 -1.18 -12.17
CA HIS A 69 -5.57 -0.32 -11.46
C HIS A 69 -6.09 0.77 -12.39
N ALA A 70 -7.32 0.59 -12.89
CA ALA A 70 -7.96 1.47 -13.85
C ALA A 70 -8.69 2.68 -13.22
N GLY A 71 -8.35 3.07 -12.01
CA GLY A 71 -8.95 4.20 -11.28
C GLY A 71 -8.50 5.59 -11.75
N GLY A 72 -7.77 5.68 -12.86
CA GLY A 72 -7.14 6.90 -13.38
C GLY A 72 -5.73 7.11 -12.84
N HIS A 73 -4.95 7.94 -13.52
CA HIS A 73 -3.59 8.29 -13.12
C HIS A 73 -3.62 9.49 -12.17
N ARG A 74 -2.86 9.41 -11.09
CA ARG A 74 -2.58 10.55 -10.23
C ARG A 74 -1.30 11.21 -10.69
N VAL A 75 -1.23 12.54 -10.60
CA VAL A 75 -0.05 13.31 -11.06
C VAL A 75 1.23 12.88 -10.36
N GLU A 76 1.11 12.42 -9.10
CA GLU A 76 2.24 12.01 -8.26
C GLU A 76 2.43 10.49 -8.23
N GLU A 77 1.69 9.74 -9.05
CA GLU A 77 1.80 8.28 -9.06
C GLU A 77 3.08 7.82 -9.71
N ILE A 78 3.89 7.09 -8.95
CA ILE A 78 5.15 6.54 -9.42
C ILE A 78 4.89 5.18 -10.05
N ALA A 79 5.45 4.99 -11.25
CA ALA A 79 5.38 3.69 -11.92
C ALA A 79 6.06 2.60 -11.09
N THR A 80 5.40 1.46 -10.97
CA THR A 80 6.04 0.25 -10.47
C THR A 80 7.04 -0.27 -11.50
N TRP A 81 7.85 -1.25 -11.16
CA TRP A 81 8.81 -1.85 -12.09
C TRP A 81 8.14 -2.62 -13.26
N VAL A 82 6.84 -2.90 -13.19
CA VAL A 82 6.04 -3.49 -14.28
C VAL A 82 5.23 -2.45 -15.06
N GLY A 83 5.27 -1.18 -14.68
CA GLY A 83 4.62 -0.07 -15.36
C GLY A 83 3.68 0.74 -14.48
N LEU A 84 3.26 1.90 -14.97
CA LEU A 84 2.34 2.79 -14.25
C LEU A 84 0.95 2.16 -14.13
N GLY A 85 0.44 2.09 -12.90
CA GLY A 85 -0.84 1.46 -12.58
C GLY A 85 -0.84 -0.07 -12.63
N TRP A 86 0.27 -0.70 -13.03
CA TRP A 86 0.42 -2.15 -13.05
C TRP A 86 1.07 -2.66 -11.77
N SER A 87 0.65 -3.83 -11.33
CA SER A 87 1.26 -4.56 -10.23
C SER A 87 1.43 -6.03 -10.59
N LEU A 88 2.56 -6.63 -10.19
CA LEU A 88 2.79 -8.06 -10.28
C LEU A 88 2.25 -8.74 -9.02
N ASN A 89 1.30 -9.64 -9.19
CA ASN A 89 0.82 -10.53 -8.15
C ASN A 89 1.58 -11.86 -8.27
N ALA A 90 2.57 -12.07 -7.42
CA ALA A 90 3.41 -13.26 -7.43
C ALA A 90 3.86 -13.56 -5.99
N GLY A 91 3.05 -14.22 -5.23
CA GLY A 91 3.32 -14.54 -3.83
C GLY A 91 2.52 -13.70 -2.86
N GLY A 92 3.14 -12.75 -2.17
CA GLY A 92 2.44 -11.93 -1.19
C GLY A 92 3.35 -10.92 -0.50
N THR A 93 2.73 -10.01 0.21
CA THR A 93 3.44 -8.94 0.92
C THR A 93 2.69 -8.59 2.20
N ILE A 94 3.43 -8.25 3.23
CA ILE A 94 2.94 -7.53 4.40
C ILE A 94 3.36 -6.09 4.24
N TYR A 95 2.41 -5.16 4.23
CA TYR A 95 2.64 -3.72 4.15
C TYR A 95 2.45 -3.10 5.51
N ARG A 96 3.27 -2.11 5.83
CA ARG A 96 3.17 -1.29 7.02
C ARG A 96 2.62 0.08 6.67
N GLN A 97 1.57 0.46 7.34
CA GLN A 97 1.11 1.84 7.41
C GLN A 97 1.62 2.44 8.71
N THR A 98 2.74 3.14 8.62
CA THR A 98 3.35 3.80 9.78
C THR A 98 2.48 4.95 10.26
N ARG A 99 2.29 5.03 11.58
CA ARG A 99 1.60 6.11 12.27
C ARG A 99 2.58 6.76 13.25
N GLN A 100 2.88 8.02 13.03
CA GLN A 100 3.91 8.79 13.74
C GLN A 100 5.31 8.16 13.60
N LEU A 101 5.72 7.32 14.55
CA LEU A 101 6.97 6.58 14.49
C LEU A 101 6.73 5.13 14.12
N PRO A 102 7.70 4.46 13.49
CA PRO A 102 7.63 3.01 13.34
C PRO A 102 7.52 2.32 14.71
N ASP A 103 6.58 1.37 14.85
CA ASP A 103 6.33 0.65 16.10
C ASP A 103 7.61 0.08 16.74
N ASP A 104 8.53 -0.41 15.90
CA ASP A 104 9.80 -1.03 16.28
C ASP A 104 10.98 -0.05 16.36
N ALA A 105 10.74 1.25 16.22
CA ALA A 105 11.75 2.28 16.52
C ALA A 105 12.05 2.35 18.03
N PRO A 106 13.21 2.88 18.45
CA PRO A 106 13.57 2.95 19.88
C PRO A 106 12.54 3.66 20.77
N ALA A 107 11.79 4.61 20.21
CA ALA A 107 10.70 5.32 20.89
C ALA A 107 9.32 4.96 20.30
N GLY A 108 9.26 3.92 19.49
CA GLY A 108 8.05 3.42 18.84
C GLY A 108 7.12 2.70 19.80
N TYR A 109 5.93 2.40 19.31
CA TYR A 109 4.82 1.89 20.10
C TYR A 109 5.15 0.63 20.94
N ILE A 110 5.87 -0.35 20.37
CA ILE A 110 6.22 -1.59 21.09
C ILE A 110 7.36 -1.39 22.10
N HIS A 111 8.18 -0.35 21.94
CA HIS A 111 9.30 -0.03 22.82
C HIS A 111 9.01 1.13 23.78
N THR A 112 7.85 1.76 23.67
CA THR A 112 7.42 2.84 24.57
C THR A 112 7.46 2.38 26.02
N ALA A 113 8.11 3.14 26.87
CA ALA A 113 8.32 2.80 28.28
C ALA A 113 7.02 2.73 29.08
N ARG A 114 5.99 3.49 28.67
CA ARG A 114 4.68 3.52 29.31
C ARG A 114 3.57 3.22 28.32
N THR A 115 2.58 2.44 28.78
CA THR A 115 1.37 2.18 28.01
C THR A 115 0.39 3.35 28.09
N ILE A 116 -0.61 3.38 27.21
CA ILE A 116 -1.69 4.37 27.24
C ILE A 116 -2.43 4.33 28.59
N VAL A 117 -2.68 3.13 29.12
CA VAL A 117 -3.34 2.94 30.42
C VAL A 117 -2.51 3.55 31.57
N GLU A 118 -1.19 3.36 31.54
CA GLU A 118 -0.30 3.99 32.53
C GLU A 118 -0.24 5.51 32.35
N TRP A 119 -0.35 6.00 31.12
CA TRP A 119 -0.46 7.43 30.82
C TRP A 119 -1.76 8.01 31.38
N GLU A 120 -2.90 7.37 31.15
CA GLU A 120 -4.21 7.78 31.67
C GLU A 120 -4.24 7.81 33.20
N ASN A 121 -3.57 6.84 33.83
CA ASN A 121 -3.47 6.72 35.30
C ASN A 121 -2.43 7.67 35.91
N THR A 122 -1.72 8.46 35.09
CA THR A 122 -0.77 9.44 35.63
C THR A 122 -1.49 10.53 36.39
N ALA A 123 -1.26 10.58 37.72
CA ALA A 123 -2.06 11.32 38.68
C ALA A 123 -1.98 12.85 38.54
N THR A 124 -0.89 13.39 37.99
CA THR A 124 -0.65 14.84 37.93
C THR A 124 -0.92 15.42 36.55
N TYR A 125 -1.61 16.56 36.52
CA TYR A 125 -1.84 17.31 35.26
C TYR A 125 -0.53 17.67 34.55
N SER A 126 0.50 18.08 35.27
CA SER A 126 1.83 18.40 34.72
C SER A 126 2.50 17.17 34.10
N GLY A 127 2.38 15.99 34.72
CA GLY A 127 2.91 14.74 34.17
C GLY A 127 2.23 14.35 32.87
N ARG A 128 0.89 14.44 32.79
CA ARG A 128 0.13 14.17 31.56
C ARG A 128 0.52 15.11 30.43
N ARG A 129 0.70 16.41 30.74
CA ARG A 129 1.10 17.40 29.74
C ARG A 129 2.50 17.14 29.16
N VAL A 130 3.45 16.66 29.99
CA VAL A 130 4.78 16.27 29.52
C VAL A 130 4.68 15.07 28.55
N LEU A 131 3.89 14.07 28.88
CA LEU A 131 3.68 12.91 28.02
C LEU A 131 3.02 13.30 26.67
N GLU A 132 2.02 14.17 26.72
CA GLU A 132 1.36 14.71 25.52
C GLU A 132 2.36 15.51 24.65
N GLN A 133 3.21 16.31 25.24
CA GLN A 133 4.24 17.06 24.51
C GLN A 133 5.28 16.13 23.89
N ASN A 134 5.67 15.06 24.57
CA ASN A 134 6.59 14.07 24.04
C ASN A 134 5.99 13.32 22.86
N ALA A 135 4.70 12.96 22.93
CA ALA A 135 3.98 12.36 21.81
C ALA A 135 3.92 13.31 20.60
N LYS A 136 3.51 14.56 20.82
CA LYS A 136 3.43 15.58 19.77
C LYS A 136 4.77 15.90 19.10
N ARG A 137 5.87 15.72 19.81
CA ARG A 137 7.23 15.94 19.31
C ARG A 137 7.86 14.69 18.67
N GLY A 138 7.13 13.59 18.61
CA GLY A 138 7.67 12.31 18.11
C GLY A 138 8.74 11.68 19.02
N HIS A 139 8.79 12.07 20.31
CA HIS A 139 9.71 11.48 21.28
C HIS A 139 9.19 10.15 21.85
N GLN A 140 7.91 9.90 21.75
CA GLN A 140 7.24 8.66 22.14
C GLN A 140 6.02 8.44 21.24
N ASP A 141 5.78 7.20 20.86
CA ASP A 141 4.67 6.81 20.04
C ASP A 141 3.59 6.07 20.88
N TYR A 142 2.34 6.45 20.67
CA TYR A 142 1.18 5.84 21.31
C TYR A 142 0.14 5.35 20.30
N GLU A 143 0.44 5.47 19.01
CA GLU A 143 -0.43 4.97 17.93
C GLU A 143 0.20 3.72 17.28
N PRO A 144 -0.47 2.56 17.33
CA PRO A 144 0.06 1.36 16.70
C PRO A 144 0.04 1.50 15.17
N ASP A 145 1.08 1.00 14.53
CA ASP A 145 1.11 0.82 13.10
C ASP A 145 0.05 -0.19 12.64
N ASN A 146 -0.45 0.00 11.45
CA ASN A 146 -1.34 -0.96 10.83
C ASN A 146 -0.57 -1.80 9.81
N PHE A 147 -0.48 -3.10 10.06
CA PHE A 147 0.13 -4.07 9.16
C PHE A 147 -0.95 -4.74 8.34
N GLN A 148 -0.85 -4.68 7.02
CA GLN A 148 -1.79 -5.28 6.09
C GLN A 148 -1.11 -6.43 5.35
N PHE A 149 -1.69 -7.62 5.38
CA PHE A 149 -1.20 -8.76 4.63
C PHE A 149 -2.13 -9.10 3.45
N ASN A 150 -1.50 -9.48 2.34
CA ASN A 150 -2.19 -9.98 1.16
C ASN A 150 -1.31 -11.05 0.50
N PHE A 151 -1.73 -12.30 0.56
CA PHE A 151 -1.04 -13.42 -0.07
C PHE A 151 -2.05 -14.53 -0.39
N LEU A 152 -1.98 -15.08 -1.58
CA LEU A 152 -2.94 -16.07 -2.07
C LEU A 152 -4.39 -15.61 -1.80
N ASP A 153 -5.15 -16.43 -1.10
CA ASP A 153 -6.55 -16.13 -0.73
C ASP A 153 -6.68 -15.42 0.64
N TYR A 154 -5.54 -15.20 1.32
CA TYR A 154 -5.51 -14.60 2.65
C TYR A 154 -5.26 -13.10 2.56
N LYS A 155 -6.16 -12.32 3.15
CA LYS A 155 -6.04 -10.86 3.27
C LYS A 155 -6.59 -10.39 4.60
N GLY A 156 -5.95 -9.39 5.16
CA GLY A 156 -6.38 -8.80 6.42
C GLY A 156 -5.38 -7.80 6.93
N SER A 157 -5.59 -7.39 8.16
CA SER A 157 -4.68 -6.49 8.86
C SER A 157 -4.45 -6.95 10.29
N PHE A 158 -3.38 -6.47 10.88
CA PHE A 158 -3.10 -6.68 12.30
C PHE A 158 -2.36 -5.49 12.87
N TYR A 159 -2.41 -5.35 14.17
CA TYR A 159 -1.69 -4.32 14.92
C TYR A 159 -1.33 -4.86 16.30
N PHE A 160 -0.41 -4.19 16.99
CA PHE A 160 -0.07 -4.51 18.37
C PHE A 160 -0.96 -3.74 19.34
N ASN A 161 -1.46 -4.42 20.38
CA ASN A 161 -1.99 -3.74 21.55
C ASN A 161 -0.87 -3.58 22.60
N GLN A 162 -1.16 -2.84 23.67
CA GLN A 162 -0.22 -2.65 24.77
C GLN A 162 -0.45 -3.58 25.97
N ASN A 163 -1.18 -4.70 25.79
CA ASN A 163 -1.35 -5.71 26.83
C ASN A 163 -0.06 -6.53 26.97
N ARG A 164 0.91 -5.96 27.68
CA ARG A 164 2.24 -6.56 27.85
C ARG A 164 2.23 -7.58 28.98
N SER A 165 2.96 -8.66 28.78
CA SER A 165 3.20 -9.69 29.77
C SER A 165 4.64 -10.20 29.66
N THR A 166 5.08 -11.03 30.61
CA THR A 166 6.40 -11.66 30.52
C THR A 166 6.57 -12.52 29.26
N GLN A 167 5.49 -13.13 28.76
CA GLN A 167 5.47 -13.93 27.54
C GLN A 167 5.26 -13.09 26.29
N LYS A 168 4.70 -11.90 26.42
CA LYS A 168 4.39 -10.96 25.34
C LYS A 168 4.90 -9.55 25.71
N PRO A 169 6.22 -9.36 25.74
CA PRO A 169 6.81 -8.11 26.23
C PRO A 169 6.46 -6.89 25.36
N TYR A 170 6.11 -7.12 24.09
CA TYR A 170 5.76 -6.10 23.13
C TYR A 170 4.25 -5.92 22.95
N GLY A 171 3.42 -6.62 23.71
CA GLY A 171 1.97 -6.63 23.59
C GLY A 171 1.43 -7.82 22.80
N GLU A 172 0.13 -7.83 22.59
CA GLU A 172 -0.56 -8.84 21.80
C GLU A 172 -0.79 -8.35 20.38
N LEU A 173 -0.67 -9.28 19.43
CA LEU A 173 -1.03 -9.04 18.05
C LEU A 173 -2.53 -9.29 17.87
N ILE A 174 -3.26 -8.27 17.40
CA ILE A 174 -4.69 -8.30 17.14
C ILE A 174 -4.94 -8.33 15.65
N GLN A 175 -5.67 -9.33 15.16
CA GLN A 175 -6.01 -9.49 13.74
C GLN A 175 -7.37 -8.91 13.42
N PHE A 176 -7.52 -8.34 12.23
CA PHE A 176 -8.77 -7.88 11.68
C PHE A 176 -8.87 -8.17 10.17
N PRO A 177 -9.90 -8.88 9.68
CA PRO A 177 -10.84 -9.67 10.49
C PRO A 177 -10.16 -10.80 11.26
N ILE A 178 -10.81 -11.30 12.31
CA ILE A 178 -10.32 -12.48 13.03
C ILE A 178 -10.34 -13.66 12.06
N SER A 179 -9.23 -14.37 12.00
CA SER A 179 -9.06 -15.54 11.12
C SER A 179 -8.25 -16.62 11.82
N ASP A 180 -8.34 -17.85 11.30
CA ASP A 180 -7.68 -19.02 11.88
C ASP A 180 -6.17 -19.11 11.55
N ILE A 181 -5.58 -18.02 11.08
CA ILE A 181 -4.14 -17.96 10.83
C ILE A 181 -3.38 -17.59 12.10
N LYS A 182 -2.19 -18.14 12.26
CA LYS A 182 -1.27 -17.78 13.33
C LYS A 182 -0.16 -16.88 12.76
N ILE A 183 0.03 -15.70 13.35
CA ILE A 183 1.09 -14.77 12.98
C ILE A 183 2.14 -14.75 14.08
N ASP A 184 3.36 -15.15 13.73
CA ASP A 184 4.55 -15.06 14.56
C ASP A 184 5.53 -14.06 13.93
N TYR A 185 6.38 -13.43 14.74
CA TYR A 185 7.38 -12.48 14.26
C TYR A 185 8.72 -12.66 15.01
N THR A 186 9.78 -12.10 14.42
CA THR A 186 11.07 -11.93 15.09
C THR A 186 11.55 -10.51 14.94
N LEU A 187 12.33 -10.08 15.93
CA LEU A 187 13.06 -8.83 15.90
C LEU A 187 14.54 -9.11 15.64
N ASN A 188 15.19 -8.23 14.92
CA ASN A 188 16.64 -8.24 14.75
C ASN A 188 17.33 -7.72 16.03
N PRO A 189 18.68 -7.79 16.13
CA PRO A 189 19.40 -7.30 17.30
C PRO A 189 19.21 -5.81 17.61
N SER A 190 18.77 -5.03 16.64
CA SER A 190 18.44 -3.59 16.82
C SER A 190 17.00 -3.37 17.31
N GLY A 191 16.21 -4.43 17.50
CA GLY A 191 14.83 -4.36 17.96
C GLY A 191 13.80 -4.12 16.86
N MET A 192 14.21 -4.10 15.58
CA MET A 192 13.31 -3.89 14.44
C MET A 192 12.75 -5.23 13.93
N PHE A 193 11.54 -5.22 13.34
CA PHE A 193 10.93 -6.41 12.76
C PHE A 193 11.80 -6.98 11.64
N ASP A 194 12.26 -8.21 11.82
CA ASP A 194 13.09 -8.92 10.86
C ASP A 194 12.25 -9.76 9.91
N TYR A 195 11.49 -10.71 10.44
CA TYR A 195 10.57 -11.47 9.61
C TYR A 195 9.25 -11.79 10.30
N TRP A 196 8.24 -12.07 9.47
CA TRP A 196 6.93 -12.54 9.88
C TRP A 196 6.74 -13.96 9.37
N LYS A 197 6.15 -14.81 10.18
CA LYS A 197 5.75 -16.16 9.81
C LYS A 197 4.25 -16.29 10.00
N ILE A 198 3.53 -16.52 8.91
CA ILE A 198 2.10 -16.80 8.95
C ILE A 198 1.91 -18.30 8.73
N THR A 199 1.20 -18.95 9.65
CA THR A 199 0.85 -20.36 9.55
C THR A 199 -0.66 -20.46 9.31
N THR A 200 -1.06 -21.14 8.26
CA THR A 200 -2.46 -21.39 7.91
C THR A 200 -2.99 -22.66 8.56
N PRO A 201 -4.32 -22.88 8.62
CA PRO A 201 -4.93 -24.02 9.30
C PRO A 201 -4.49 -25.38 8.76
N ASP A 202 -4.10 -25.47 7.48
CA ASP A 202 -3.54 -26.65 6.85
C ASP A 202 -2.10 -26.97 7.25
N GLY A 203 -1.48 -26.09 8.08
CA GLY A 203 -0.11 -26.22 8.53
C GLY A 203 0.95 -25.65 7.60
N THR A 204 0.55 -25.04 6.48
CA THR A 204 1.46 -24.37 5.58
C THR A 204 2.01 -23.08 6.22
N LYS A 205 3.31 -22.85 6.06
CA LYS A 205 4.01 -21.69 6.64
C LYS A 205 4.50 -20.76 5.56
N TYR A 206 4.19 -19.48 5.71
CA TYR A 206 4.56 -18.39 4.82
C TYR A 206 5.53 -17.46 5.55
N PHE A 207 6.71 -17.26 4.98
CA PHE A 207 7.77 -16.44 5.58
C PHE A 207 7.96 -15.15 4.79
N PHE A 208 7.74 -14.03 5.45
CA PHE A 208 7.91 -12.69 4.90
C PHE A 208 9.15 -12.06 5.52
N ASN A 209 10.11 -11.65 4.71
CA ASN A 209 11.44 -11.25 5.18
C ASN A 209 11.70 -9.76 4.92
N SER A 210 12.34 -9.09 5.89
CA SER A 210 12.80 -7.71 5.79
C SER A 210 13.87 -7.52 4.72
N GLN A 211 14.72 -8.53 4.49
CA GLN A 211 15.80 -8.48 3.51
C GLN A 211 15.34 -8.42 2.06
N CYS A 212 14.08 -8.70 1.80
CA CYS A 212 13.45 -8.53 0.49
C CYS A 212 12.23 -7.61 0.55
N GLY A 213 12.04 -6.92 1.67
CA GLY A 213 10.99 -5.92 1.89
C GLY A 213 11.46 -4.52 1.54
N ASP A 214 10.51 -3.67 1.17
CA ASP A 214 10.82 -2.28 0.86
C ASP A 214 11.28 -1.55 2.13
N PHE A 215 12.34 -0.77 2.00
CA PHE A 215 12.98 -0.06 3.11
C PHE A 215 13.05 1.43 2.81
N LEU A 216 12.52 2.24 3.73
CA LEU A 216 12.64 3.69 3.69
C LEU A 216 13.93 4.10 4.41
N SER A 217 14.89 4.66 3.68
CA SER A 217 16.17 5.11 4.23
C SER A 217 16.08 6.50 4.84
N SER A 218 15.35 7.39 4.16
CA SER A 218 15.14 8.77 4.63
C SER A 218 13.90 9.37 4.01
N SER A 219 13.26 10.24 4.75
CA SER A 219 12.17 11.09 4.25
C SER A 219 12.31 12.47 4.88
N PHE A 220 12.23 13.51 4.06
CA PHE A 220 12.35 14.90 4.46
C PHE A 220 11.16 15.66 3.88
N SER A 221 10.58 16.54 4.67
CA SER A 221 9.56 17.48 4.21
C SER A 221 10.07 18.90 4.39
N TYR A 222 10.09 19.66 3.31
CA TYR A 222 10.43 21.06 3.29
C TYR A 222 9.17 21.88 3.00
N TYR A 223 8.94 22.89 3.83
CA TYR A 223 7.88 23.87 3.59
C TYR A 223 8.52 25.16 3.14
N GLY A 224 8.04 25.75 2.07
CA GLY A 224 8.51 27.03 1.55
C GLY A 224 7.37 27.94 1.17
N ASP A 225 7.63 29.24 1.26
CA ASP A 225 6.75 30.31 0.78
C ASP A 225 7.45 31.03 -0.38
N THR A 226 6.76 31.19 -1.51
CA THR A 226 7.28 31.86 -2.69
C THR A 226 6.89 33.34 -2.72
N SER A 227 7.13 34.07 -1.65
CA SER A 227 6.97 35.53 -1.69
C SER A 227 8.09 36.27 -2.44
N GLY A 228 8.95 35.56 -3.19
CA GLY A 228 10.05 36.15 -3.98
C GLY A 228 10.73 35.14 -4.89
N SER A 229 11.40 35.63 -5.92
CA SER A 229 12.04 34.91 -7.00
C SER A 229 12.92 33.73 -6.55
N LEU A 230 12.56 32.52 -6.93
CA LEU A 230 13.15 31.23 -6.67
C LEU A 230 12.93 30.67 -5.25
N PRO A 231 12.47 29.41 -5.14
CA PRO A 231 12.24 28.76 -3.87
C PRO A 231 13.59 28.45 -3.20
N ILE A 232 14.09 29.35 -2.40
CA ILE A 232 15.09 28.99 -1.40
C ILE A 232 14.26 28.51 -0.22
N PRO A 233 14.40 27.26 0.22
CA PRO A 233 13.71 26.78 1.40
C PRO A 233 14.18 27.62 2.59
N THR A 234 13.37 28.59 2.97
CA THR A 234 13.53 29.25 4.28
C THR A 234 13.11 28.20 5.29
N VAL A 235 14.11 27.64 5.93
CA VAL A 235 14.13 26.66 7.02
C VAL A 235 12.75 26.46 7.68
N GLY A 236 11.91 25.63 7.11
CA GLY A 236 10.77 25.06 7.78
C GLY A 236 11.13 23.63 8.20
N HIS A 237 10.56 23.16 9.25
CA HIS A 237 10.86 21.90 9.91
C HIS A 237 11.26 20.76 8.97
N LEU A 238 12.49 20.28 9.15
CA LEU A 238 12.97 19.00 8.63
C LEU A 238 12.35 17.89 9.50
N GLU A 239 11.29 17.27 9.04
CA GLU A 239 10.84 16.02 9.63
C GLU A 239 11.69 14.89 9.06
N ASN A 240 12.65 14.43 9.84
CA ASN A 240 13.44 13.23 9.54
C ASN A 240 12.65 12.02 9.96
N SER A 241 12.24 11.19 9.01
CA SER A 241 11.68 9.89 9.37
C SER A 241 12.80 8.93 9.80
N ILE A 242 12.51 8.11 10.78
CA ILE A 242 13.41 7.04 11.20
C ILE A 242 13.46 5.99 10.09
N PRO A 243 14.66 5.54 9.66
CA PRO A 243 14.79 4.46 8.69
C PRO A 243 14.09 3.18 9.16
N HIS A 244 13.25 2.60 8.32
CA HIS A 244 12.48 1.41 8.68
C HIS A 244 11.99 0.64 7.46
N ASN A 245 11.61 -0.61 7.68
CA ASN A 245 10.92 -1.41 6.67
C ASN A 245 9.46 -0.98 6.54
N THR A 246 9.05 -0.69 5.31
CA THR A 246 7.66 -0.35 4.95
C THR A 246 6.89 -1.56 4.44
N SER A 247 7.59 -2.62 4.05
CA SER A 247 6.99 -3.88 3.65
C SER A 247 7.91 -5.08 3.92
N TRP A 248 7.32 -6.26 3.91
CA TRP A 248 8.00 -7.56 3.96
C TRP A 248 7.42 -8.43 2.86
N ARG A 249 8.25 -8.93 1.96
CA ARG A 249 7.81 -9.77 0.85
C ARG A 249 7.91 -11.23 1.21
N LEU A 250 7.04 -12.03 0.62
CA LEU A 250 7.04 -13.48 0.77
C LEU A 250 8.35 -14.05 0.22
N SER A 251 9.20 -14.59 1.09
CA SER A 251 10.52 -15.14 0.75
C SER A 251 10.49 -16.66 0.60
N LYS A 252 9.60 -17.32 1.34
CA LYS A 252 9.51 -18.79 1.35
C LYS A 252 8.11 -19.26 1.72
N ILE A 253 7.66 -20.31 1.07
CA ILE A 253 6.50 -21.11 1.47
C ILE A 253 7.00 -22.50 1.84
N GLU A 254 6.56 -23.03 2.96
CA GLU A 254 6.84 -24.39 3.42
C GLU A 254 5.52 -25.11 3.66
N THR A 255 5.25 -26.13 2.87
CA THR A 255 4.03 -26.94 3.02
C THR A 255 4.14 -27.89 4.20
N ASN A 256 3.00 -28.40 4.66
CA ASN A 256 2.96 -29.45 5.67
C ASN A 256 3.60 -30.77 5.17
N SER A 257 3.63 -31.01 3.85
CA SER A 257 4.30 -32.15 3.21
C SER A 257 5.81 -31.98 3.03
N GLY A 258 6.37 -30.82 3.42
CA GLY A 258 7.80 -30.52 3.34
C GLY A 258 8.29 -29.96 2.01
N GLU A 259 7.37 -29.60 1.11
CA GLU A 259 7.71 -28.92 -0.13
C GLU A 259 8.05 -27.45 0.12
N LEU A 260 8.98 -26.92 -0.65
CA LEU A 260 9.47 -25.56 -0.49
C LEU A 260 9.32 -24.77 -1.79
N ILE A 261 8.80 -23.56 -1.68
CA ILE A 261 8.86 -22.54 -2.74
C ILE A 261 9.68 -21.39 -2.18
N GLU A 262 10.78 -21.05 -2.84
CA GLU A 262 11.62 -19.92 -2.46
C GLU A 262 11.50 -18.81 -3.50
N PHE A 263 11.49 -17.57 -3.04
CA PHE A 263 11.38 -16.37 -3.84
C PHE A 263 12.71 -15.61 -3.77
N GLU A 264 13.36 -15.44 -4.90
CA GLU A 264 14.56 -14.62 -5.02
C GLU A 264 14.19 -13.23 -5.54
N TYR A 265 14.67 -12.20 -4.87
CA TYR A 265 14.41 -10.81 -5.21
C TYR A 265 15.69 -10.08 -5.57
N GLU A 266 15.56 -9.03 -6.35
CA GLU A 266 16.63 -8.12 -6.72
C GLU A 266 16.31 -6.73 -6.17
N ALA A 267 17.28 -6.16 -5.44
CA ALA A 267 17.16 -4.83 -4.86
C ALA A 267 17.39 -3.74 -5.90
N TYR A 268 16.66 -2.63 -5.78
CA TYR A 268 16.93 -1.39 -6.50
C TYR A 268 16.66 -0.18 -5.61
N SER A 269 17.50 0.83 -5.71
CA SER A 269 17.33 2.08 -4.98
C SER A 269 16.36 3.00 -5.70
N TYR A 270 15.60 3.76 -4.95
CA TYR A 270 14.74 4.82 -5.47
C TYR A 270 14.98 6.14 -4.72
N THR A 271 14.76 7.23 -5.42
CA THR A 271 14.63 8.56 -4.85
C THR A 271 13.40 9.19 -5.44
N ASN A 272 12.48 9.60 -4.58
CA ASN A 272 11.24 10.25 -4.97
C ASN A 272 11.27 11.70 -4.53
N ASN A 273 11.00 12.59 -5.46
CA ASN A 273 10.87 14.03 -5.23
C ASN A 273 9.43 14.42 -5.58
N CYS A 274 8.59 14.57 -4.58
CA CYS A 274 7.24 15.06 -4.76
C CYS A 274 7.19 16.52 -4.31
N ILE A 275 6.71 17.41 -5.18
CA ILE A 275 6.56 18.83 -4.92
C ILE A 275 5.08 19.19 -5.07
N PRO A 276 4.24 18.91 -4.08
CA PRO A 276 2.90 19.45 -4.09
C PRO A 276 2.96 20.96 -3.87
N SER A 277 2.38 21.71 -4.78
CA SER A 277 2.23 23.17 -4.66
C SER A 277 0.81 23.52 -4.26
N GLY A 278 0.68 24.39 -3.27
CA GLY A 278 -0.57 25.01 -2.89
C GLY A 278 -0.54 26.51 -3.21
N GLU A 279 -1.60 27.00 -3.81
CA GLU A 279 -1.82 28.44 -3.97
C GLU A 279 -2.95 28.87 -3.05
N SER A 280 -2.69 29.87 -2.20
CA SER A 280 -3.71 30.51 -1.40
C SER A 280 -3.84 31.97 -1.79
N THR A 281 -5.03 32.36 -2.20
CA THR A 281 -5.35 33.76 -2.52
C THR A 281 -6.16 34.36 -1.39
N SER A 282 -5.63 35.41 -0.75
CA SER A 282 -6.36 36.20 0.24
C SER A 282 -6.76 37.54 -0.34
N ILE A 283 -8.03 37.92 -0.19
CA ILE A 283 -8.58 39.19 -0.65
C ILE A 283 -8.92 40.00 0.61
N SER A 284 -8.29 41.14 0.80
CA SER A 284 -8.54 42.04 1.91
C SER A 284 -8.57 43.48 1.39
N ASN A 285 -9.66 44.20 1.69
CA ASN A 285 -9.80 45.65 1.48
C ASN A 285 -9.10 46.22 0.25
N ASN A 286 -9.46 45.76 -0.95
CA ASN A 286 -8.92 46.23 -2.23
C ASN A 286 -7.50 45.73 -2.59
N SER A 287 -6.94 44.83 -1.83
CA SER A 287 -5.68 44.17 -2.17
C SER A 287 -5.88 42.64 -2.29
N VAL A 288 -5.32 42.06 -3.34
CA VAL A 288 -5.24 40.64 -3.56
C VAL A 288 -3.80 40.22 -3.27
N SER A 289 -3.61 39.36 -2.30
CA SER A 289 -2.30 38.71 -2.06
C SER A 289 -2.40 37.25 -2.42
N VAL A 290 -1.52 36.80 -3.28
CA VAL A 290 -1.37 35.40 -3.68
C VAL A 290 -0.14 34.86 -2.94
N ASN A 291 -0.35 33.90 -2.05
CA ASN A 291 0.72 33.20 -1.37
C ASN A 291 0.82 31.81 -2.00
N ASN A 292 1.94 31.53 -2.64
CA ASN A 292 2.27 30.20 -3.13
C ASN A 292 3.06 29.48 -2.06
N SER A 293 2.45 28.50 -1.42
CA SER A 293 3.14 27.57 -0.52
C SER A 293 3.47 26.29 -1.27
N PHE A 294 4.65 25.76 -1.06
CA PHE A 294 5.01 24.44 -1.58
C PHE A 294 5.59 23.57 -0.47
N THR A 295 5.33 22.31 -0.57
CA THR A 295 5.93 21.29 0.29
C THR A 295 6.73 20.37 -0.60
N ILE A 296 8.03 20.26 -0.37
CA ILE A 296 8.89 19.31 -1.06
C ILE A 296 9.04 18.10 -0.16
N ASN A 297 8.50 16.97 -0.61
CA ASN A 297 8.69 15.69 0.06
C ASN A 297 9.76 14.90 -0.70
N LEU A 298 10.87 14.68 -0.05
CA LEU A 298 11.96 13.86 -0.55
C LEU A 298 11.94 12.54 0.21
N SER A 299 11.87 11.44 -0.50
CA SER A 299 12.02 10.11 0.10
C SER A 299 13.00 9.28 -0.71
N SER A 300 13.84 8.54 -0.03
CA SER A 300 14.76 7.60 -0.64
C SER A 300 14.76 6.27 0.09
N GLY A 301 15.02 5.21 -0.62
CA GLY A 301 15.01 3.89 -0.03
C GLY A 301 15.43 2.80 -1.00
N THR A 302 15.19 1.59 -0.58
CA THR A 302 15.44 0.38 -1.36
C THR A 302 14.12 -0.38 -1.54
N ASN A 303 13.81 -0.68 -2.79
CA ASN A 303 12.70 -1.55 -3.16
C ASN A 303 13.24 -2.85 -3.75
N TYR A 304 12.37 -3.85 -3.83
CA TYR A 304 12.72 -5.16 -4.35
C TYR A 304 11.75 -5.60 -5.43
N ARG A 305 12.27 -6.26 -6.46
CA ARG A 305 11.49 -6.88 -7.53
C ARG A 305 11.75 -8.37 -7.58
N LEU A 306 10.73 -9.15 -7.88
CA LEU A 306 10.87 -10.60 -8.00
C LEU A 306 11.77 -10.92 -9.20
N LYS A 307 12.81 -11.73 -8.95
CA LYS A 307 13.76 -12.17 -9.94
C LYS A 307 13.50 -13.62 -10.38
N LYS A 308 13.22 -14.50 -9.41
CA LYS A 308 13.11 -15.94 -9.66
C LYS A 308 12.29 -16.64 -8.59
N LEU A 309 11.63 -17.71 -9.00
CA LEU A 309 11.01 -18.70 -8.13
C LEU A 309 11.78 -20.02 -8.22
N VAL A 310 12.07 -20.62 -7.07
CA VAL A 310 12.77 -21.90 -6.97
C VAL A 310 11.87 -22.89 -6.25
N LEU A 311 11.56 -23.98 -6.91
CA LEU A 311 10.80 -25.10 -6.34
C LEU A 311 11.79 -26.14 -5.83
N LYS A 312 11.59 -26.57 -4.58
CA LYS A 312 12.34 -27.67 -3.99
C LYS A 312 11.33 -28.69 -3.44
N THR A 313 11.40 -29.90 -3.94
CA THR A 313 10.62 -30.99 -3.37
C THR A 313 11.30 -31.45 -2.09
N GLY A 314 10.54 -31.61 -1.01
CA GLY A 314 11.03 -32.24 0.22
C GLY A 314 11.50 -33.67 -0.10
N MET A 315 12.63 -34.05 0.48
CA MET A 315 13.08 -35.44 0.43
C MET A 315 12.29 -36.30 1.41
#